data_3540cefdd42a6937d748db659edf0762
#
_entry.id   3540cefdd42a6937d748db659edf0762
#
_cell.length_a   1.000
_cell.length_b   1.000
_cell.length_c   1.000
_cell.angle_alpha   90.00
_cell.angle_beta   90.00
_cell.angle_gamma   90.00
#
_symmetry.space_group_name_H-M   'P 1'
#
loop_
_entity.id
_entity.type
_entity.pdbx_description
1 polymer ?
#
loop_
_entity_poly.entity_id
_entity_poly.type
_entity_poly.pdbx_seq_one_letter_code
_entity_poly.pdbx_strand_id
1 'polypeptide(L)'
;MKKIIVLLLCSLVFIPVIRADESGISVKSESGIIMEASTGKVLFEKEADTPKAPASMTKIMTMLLIMEAIDDGRLSMDDQVNISKNASGMGGSQAYLEENTTSKVSTLLTAIAVGSANDASVAMAEKIGGTEENFVNMMNKRAKELGAENTTFKNPHGLDEDGHLTTARDLAIIARELIT
;
A
#
# COMPACT_ATOMS: atom_id res chain seq x y z
N MET A 1 43.61 -35.01 -47.69
CA MET A 1 42.41 -35.12 -46.81
C MET A 1 42.05 -33.73 -46.29
N LYS A 2 41.07 -33.08 -46.90
CA LYS A 2 40.62 -31.70 -46.52
C LYS A 2 39.54 -31.82 -45.46
N LYS A 3 39.79 -31.28 -44.25
CA LYS A 3 38.79 -31.17 -43.19
C LYS A 3 37.90 -29.94 -43.47
N ILE A 4 36.62 -30.20 -43.70
CA ILE A 4 35.59 -29.14 -43.81
C ILE A 4 35.13 -28.84 -42.41
N ILE A 5 35.39 -27.62 -41.93
CA ILE A 5 34.84 -27.09 -40.68
C ILE A 5 33.52 -26.43 -41.04
N VAL A 6 32.41 -27.02 -40.59
CA VAL A 6 31.07 -26.41 -40.67
C VAL A 6 30.89 -25.51 -39.48
N LEU A 7 30.90 -24.20 -39.70
CA LEU A 7 30.62 -23.19 -38.69
C LEU A 7 29.08 -23.01 -38.61
N LEU A 8 28.48 -23.55 -37.56
CA LEU A 8 27.04 -23.36 -37.29
C LEU A 8 26.85 -21.98 -36.65
N LEU A 9 26.42 -21.02 -37.45
CA LEU A 9 26.09 -19.67 -36.98
C LEU A 9 24.68 -19.70 -36.33
N CYS A 10 24.61 -19.84 -34.99
CA CYS A 10 23.35 -19.64 -34.25
C CYS A 10 23.03 -18.15 -34.24
N SER A 11 22.23 -17.70 -35.19
CA SER A 11 21.58 -16.38 -35.09
C SER A 11 20.51 -16.38 -34.01
N LEU A 12 20.81 -15.80 -32.85
CA LEU A 12 19.79 -15.45 -31.85
C LEU A 12 18.85 -14.39 -32.45
N VAL A 13 17.72 -14.85 -32.94
CA VAL A 13 16.61 -13.94 -33.32
C VAL A 13 16.00 -13.44 -32.03
N PHE A 14 16.36 -12.23 -31.64
CA PHE A 14 15.63 -11.49 -30.61
C PHE A 14 14.25 -11.16 -31.19
N ILE A 15 13.24 -11.96 -30.86
CA ILE A 15 11.85 -11.63 -31.15
C ILE A 15 11.42 -10.70 -30.03
N PRO A 16 11.15 -9.40 -30.28
CA PRO A 16 10.55 -8.55 -29.28
C PRO A 16 9.18 -9.15 -28.97
N VAL A 17 8.97 -9.56 -27.72
CA VAL A 17 7.63 -9.91 -27.23
C VAL A 17 6.86 -8.59 -27.15
N ILE A 18 6.16 -8.26 -28.21
CA ILE A 18 5.14 -7.20 -28.19
C ILE A 18 4.01 -7.78 -27.33
N ARG A 19 3.96 -7.42 -26.04
CA ARG A 19 2.75 -7.60 -25.25
C ARG A 19 1.72 -6.64 -25.83
N ALA A 20 0.88 -7.14 -26.70
CA ALA A 20 -0.34 -6.45 -27.06
C ALA A 20 -1.21 -6.42 -25.80
N ASP A 21 -1.63 -5.24 -25.37
CA ASP A 21 -2.66 -5.07 -24.37
C ASP A 21 -3.99 -5.59 -24.95
N GLU A 22 -4.28 -6.88 -24.70
CA GLU A 22 -5.49 -7.55 -25.19
C GLU A 22 -6.74 -7.09 -24.43
N SER A 23 -6.59 -6.29 -23.38
CA SER A 23 -7.72 -5.90 -22.51
C SER A 23 -8.68 -4.89 -23.16
N GLY A 24 -8.24 -4.16 -24.17
CA GLY A 24 -9.00 -3.05 -24.77
C GLY A 24 -9.27 -1.89 -23.78
N ILE A 25 -8.66 -1.94 -22.58
CA ILE A 25 -8.82 -0.93 -21.54
C ILE A 25 -7.82 0.20 -21.79
N SER A 26 -8.31 1.44 -21.84
CA SER A 26 -7.47 2.63 -21.92
C SER A 26 -7.73 3.54 -20.73
N VAL A 27 -6.66 3.91 -20.01
CA VAL A 27 -6.72 4.81 -18.87
C VAL A 27 -5.87 6.04 -19.10
N LYS A 28 -6.35 7.20 -18.62
CA LYS A 28 -5.64 8.48 -18.71
C LYS A 28 -4.53 8.61 -17.66
N SER A 29 -4.58 7.79 -16.58
CA SER A 29 -3.55 7.80 -15.53
C SER A 29 -2.18 7.44 -16.08
N GLU A 30 -1.12 7.93 -15.45
CA GLU A 30 0.26 7.58 -15.79
C GLU A 30 0.59 6.12 -15.42
N SER A 31 0.08 5.65 -14.27
CA SER A 31 0.21 4.27 -13.81
C SER A 31 -1.15 3.71 -13.43
N GLY A 32 -1.34 2.42 -13.59
CA GLY A 32 -2.57 1.75 -13.20
C GLY A 32 -2.46 0.24 -13.27
N ILE A 33 -3.30 -0.45 -12.49
CA ILE A 33 -3.42 -1.90 -12.51
C ILE A 33 -4.87 -2.28 -12.23
N ILE A 34 -5.34 -3.36 -12.83
CA ILE A 34 -6.58 -4.05 -12.46
C ILE A 34 -6.20 -5.49 -12.11
N MET A 35 -6.51 -5.89 -10.90
CA MET A 35 -6.23 -7.21 -10.37
C MET A 35 -7.53 -7.86 -9.88
N GLU A 36 -7.72 -9.12 -10.23
CA GLU A 36 -8.83 -9.91 -9.70
C GLU A 36 -8.55 -10.26 -8.23
N ALA A 37 -9.43 -9.86 -7.32
CA ALA A 37 -9.21 -10.00 -5.88
C ALA A 37 -9.04 -11.47 -5.45
N SER A 38 -9.87 -12.39 -5.97
CA SER A 38 -9.88 -13.80 -5.55
C SER A 38 -8.61 -14.56 -5.93
N THR A 39 -8.02 -14.28 -7.10
CA THR A 39 -6.89 -15.06 -7.64
C THR A 39 -5.56 -14.28 -7.66
N GLY A 40 -5.61 -12.94 -7.58
CA GLY A 40 -4.46 -12.07 -7.80
C GLY A 40 -4.05 -11.95 -9.29
N LYS A 41 -4.87 -12.46 -10.22
CA LYS A 41 -4.59 -12.36 -11.66
C LYS A 41 -4.66 -10.90 -12.11
N VAL A 42 -3.61 -10.43 -12.76
CA VAL A 42 -3.59 -9.10 -13.39
C VAL A 42 -4.39 -9.16 -14.69
N LEU A 43 -5.38 -8.29 -14.80
CA LEU A 43 -6.26 -8.17 -15.97
C LEU A 43 -5.85 -7.01 -16.88
N PHE A 44 -5.24 -5.98 -16.32
CA PHE A 44 -4.69 -4.81 -17.01
C PHE A 44 -3.55 -4.22 -16.18
N GLU A 45 -2.52 -3.72 -16.84
CA GLU A 45 -1.45 -2.97 -16.21
C GLU A 45 -0.89 -1.90 -17.16
N LYS A 46 -0.52 -0.75 -16.59
CA LYS A 46 0.16 0.34 -17.27
C LYS A 46 1.15 0.96 -16.30
N GLU A 47 2.46 0.92 -16.64
CA GLU A 47 3.53 1.46 -15.78
C GLU A 47 3.33 1.08 -14.29
N ALA A 48 2.88 -0.19 -14.07
CA ALA A 48 2.42 -0.64 -12.75
C ALA A 48 3.54 -0.71 -11.72
N ASP A 49 4.79 -0.79 -12.16
CA ASP A 49 5.98 -0.91 -11.33
C ASP A 49 6.75 0.42 -11.19
N THR A 50 6.25 1.51 -11.76
CA THR A 50 6.87 2.83 -11.64
C THR A 50 6.63 3.41 -10.25
N PRO A 51 7.69 3.70 -9.44
CA PRO A 51 7.53 4.26 -8.09
C PRO A 51 6.92 5.65 -8.13
N LYS A 52 5.95 5.87 -7.24
CA LYS A 52 5.24 7.16 -7.08
C LYS A 52 4.88 7.39 -5.62
N ALA A 53 4.72 8.66 -5.24
CA ALA A 53 4.16 9.02 -3.95
C ALA A 53 2.70 8.53 -3.85
N PRO A 54 2.35 7.70 -2.85
CA PRO A 54 1.02 7.11 -2.75
C PRO A 54 -0.07 8.09 -2.30
N ALA A 55 0.30 9.20 -1.70
CA ALA A 55 -0.63 10.07 -1.00
C ALA A 55 -1.55 9.27 -0.05
N SER A 56 -2.82 9.60 0.07
CA SER A 56 -3.74 8.90 0.98
C SER A 56 -3.99 7.42 0.69
N MET A 57 -3.52 6.89 -0.43
CA MET A 57 -3.54 5.43 -0.65
C MET A 57 -2.65 4.67 0.34
N THR A 58 -1.71 5.34 1.01
CA THR A 58 -0.97 4.83 2.17
C THR A 58 -1.89 4.20 3.23
N LYS A 59 -3.07 4.78 3.43
CA LYS A 59 -4.03 4.33 4.44
C LYS A 59 -4.60 2.93 4.18
N ILE A 60 -4.41 2.37 2.98
CA ILE A 60 -4.73 0.97 2.70
C ILE A 60 -3.87 0.05 3.60
N MET A 61 -2.56 0.32 3.70
CA MET A 61 -1.68 -0.43 4.61
C MET A 61 -2.01 -0.16 6.08
N THR A 62 -2.35 1.07 6.42
CA THR A 62 -2.78 1.42 7.79
C THR A 62 -4.03 0.64 8.19
N MET A 63 -5.04 0.59 7.33
CA MET A 63 -6.25 -0.19 7.57
C MET A 63 -5.98 -1.70 7.62
N LEU A 64 -5.09 -2.22 6.78
CA LEU A 64 -4.68 -3.63 6.83
C LEU A 64 -4.13 -3.99 8.20
N LEU A 65 -3.17 -3.22 8.74
CA LEU A 65 -2.62 -3.50 10.06
C LEU A 65 -3.62 -3.34 11.20
N ILE A 66 -4.61 -2.45 11.06
CA ILE A 66 -5.71 -2.33 12.01
C ILE A 66 -6.58 -3.60 11.98
N MET A 67 -6.98 -4.06 10.79
CA MET A 67 -7.80 -5.25 10.63
C MET A 67 -7.08 -6.50 11.12
N GLU A 68 -5.80 -6.67 10.78
CA GLU A 68 -4.97 -7.77 11.29
C GLU A 68 -4.89 -7.76 12.82
N ALA A 69 -4.77 -6.57 13.44
CA ALA A 69 -4.74 -6.48 14.90
C ALA A 69 -6.09 -6.86 15.54
N ILE A 70 -7.20 -6.64 14.84
CA ILE A 70 -8.54 -7.05 15.27
C ILE A 70 -8.70 -8.57 15.11
N ASP A 71 -8.31 -9.12 13.96
CA ASP A 71 -8.44 -10.55 13.67
C ASP A 71 -7.57 -11.40 14.62
N ASP A 72 -6.39 -10.89 14.98
CA ASP A 72 -5.49 -11.51 15.97
C ASP A 72 -6.02 -11.37 17.44
N GLY A 73 -7.10 -10.65 17.67
CA GLY A 73 -7.65 -10.39 19.00
C GLY A 73 -6.82 -9.43 19.85
N ARG A 74 -5.83 -8.74 19.28
CA ARG A 74 -5.02 -7.70 19.95
C ARG A 74 -5.75 -6.36 20.09
N LEU A 75 -6.80 -6.17 19.30
CA LEU A 75 -7.61 -4.96 19.25
C LEU A 75 -9.07 -5.34 19.05
N SER A 76 -9.99 -4.52 19.60
CA SER A 76 -11.43 -4.66 19.39
C SER A 76 -12.01 -3.39 18.79
N MET A 77 -13.06 -3.52 17.98
CA MET A 77 -13.80 -2.36 17.42
C MET A 77 -14.34 -1.41 18.49
N ASP A 78 -14.59 -1.91 19.70
CA ASP A 78 -15.11 -1.13 20.83
C ASP A 78 -14.01 -0.58 21.75
N ASP A 79 -12.74 -0.94 21.52
CA ASP A 79 -11.64 -0.41 22.32
C ASP A 79 -11.53 1.10 22.19
N GLN A 80 -11.13 1.74 23.32
CA GLN A 80 -10.87 3.17 23.35
C GLN A 80 -9.42 3.45 22.96
N VAL A 81 -9.25 4.45 22.13
CA VAL A 81 -7.97 4.98 21.66
C VAL A 81 -7.80 6.39 22.20
N ASN A 82 -6.72 6.63 22.95
CA ASN A 82 -6.38 7.97 23.42
C ASN A 82 -5.88 8.82 22.24
N ILE A 83 -6.35 10.06 22.19
CA ILE A 83 -5.92 11.01 21.18
C ILE A 83 -4.75 11.82 21.72
N SER A 84 -3.59 11.62 21.16
CA SER A 84 -2.38 12.33 21.52
C SER A 84 -2.35 13.74 20.93
N LYS A 85 -1.44 14.57 21.44
CA LYS A 85 -1.14 15.87 20.84
C LYS A 85 -0.63 15.74 19.40
N ASN A 86 0.16 14.68 19.09
CA ASN A 86 0.64 14.42 17.74
C ASN A 86 -0.53 14.13 16.80
N ALA A 87 -1.41 13.22 17.17
CA ALA A 87 -2.60 12.88 16.39
C ALA A 87 -3.51 14.10 16.16
N SER A 88 -3.88 14.82 17.22
CA SER A 88 -4.78 15.99 17.13
C SER A 88 -4.16 17.16 16.34
N GLY A 89 -2.82 17.24 16.28
CA GLY A 89 -2.09 18.29 15.56
C GLY A 89 -1.89 18.03 14.07
N MET A 90 -2.39 16.91 13.54
CA MET A 90 -2.19 16.55 12.14
C MET A 90 -2.88 17.53 11.19
N GLY A 91 -2.22 17.74 10.05
CA GLY A 91 -2.76 18.57 8.95
C GLY A 91 -3.46 17.73 7.87
N GLY A 92 -3.98 18.40 6.84
CA GLY A 92 -4.67 17.77 5.71
C GLY A 92 -6.10 17.34 6.05
N SER A 93 -6.55 16.21 5.50
CA SER A 93 -7.88 15.64 5.83
C SER A 93 -7.91 15.14 7.28
N GLN A 94 -8.91 15.55 8.03
CA GLN A 94 -9.01 15.30 9.48
C GLN A 94 -10.43 14.95 9.90
N ALA A 95 -10.55 14.20 11.00
CA ALA A 95 -11.78 14.03 11.77
C ALA A 95 -11.91 15.09 12.87
N TYR A 96 -10.92 15.97 13.03
CA TYR A 96 -10.83 17.01 14.05
C TYR A 96 -10.87 16.45 15.48
N LEU A 97 -10.04 15.45 15.71
CA LEU A 97 -9.92 14.80 17.02
C LEU A 97 -9.29 15.76 18.04
N GLU A 98 -9.85 15.80 19.24
CA GLU A 98 -9.38 16.67 20.32
C GLU A 98 -8.33 15.95 21.18
N GLU A 99 -7.23 16.64 21.52
CA GLU A 99 -6.18 16.15 22.41
C GLU A 99 -6.75 15.75 23.77
N ASN A 100 -6.20 14.68 24.36
CA ASN A 100 -6.61 14.13 25.66
C ASN A 100 -8.05 13.59 25.73
N THR A 101 -8.70 13.39 24.58
CA THR A 101 -9.97 12.66 24.50
C THR A 101 -9.74 11.20 24.11
N THR A 102 -10.81 10.43 24.05
CA THR A 102 -10.80 9.06 23.54
C THR A 102 -11.82 8.88 22.43
N SER A 103 -11.53 7.98 21.50
CA SER A 103 -12.46 7.57 20.45
C SER A 103 -12.42 6.05 20.25
N LYS A 104 -13.53 5.46 19.84
CA LYS A 104 -13.57 4.03 19.54
C LYS A 104 -12.77 3.70 18.28
N VAL A 105 -12.16 2.51 18.26
CA VAL A 105 -11.50 1.96 17.06
C VAL A 105 -12.41 2.01 15.84
N SER A 106 -13.67 1.57 15.99
CA SER A 106 -14.66 1.59 14.88
C SER A 106 -14.90 3.00 14.32
N THR A 107 -14.93 4.02 15.17
CA THR A 107 -15.09 5.42 14.75
C THR A 107 -13.86 5.90 14.00
N LEU A 108 -12.66 5.63 14.52
CA LEU A 108 -11.40 6.02 13.88
C LEU A 108 -11.20 5.31 12.55
N LEU A 109 -11.47 4.00 12.48
CA LEU A 109 -11.40 3.23 11.24
C LEU A 109 -12.35 3.78 10.18
N THR A 110 -13.58 4.16 10.56
CA THR A 110 -14.53 4.82 9.66
C THR A 110 -14.02 6.17 9.18
N ALA A 111 -13.45 6.98 10.09
CA ALA A 111 -12.85 8.27 9.73
C ALA A 111 -11.68 8.11 8.72
N ILE A 112 -10.85 7.08 8.89
CA ILE A 112 -9.77 6.75 7.94
C ILE A 112 -10.35 6.35 6.59
N ALA A 113 -11.28 5.40 6.57
CA ALA A 113 -11.81 4.81 5.34
C ALA A 113 -12.64 5.78 4.51
N VAL A 114 -13.48 6.60 5.16
CA VAL A 114 -14.45 7.48 4.49
C VAL A 114 -13.93 8.91 4.38
N GLY A 115 -13.38 9.44 5.48
CA GLY A 115 -12.87 10.81 5.57
C GLY A 115 -11.41 10.98 5.23
N SER A 116 -10.69 9.87 5.02
CA SER A 116 -9.22 9.91 4.80
C SER A 116 -8.48 10.65 5.93
N ALA A 117 -8.96 10.55 7.17
CA ALA A 117 -8.51 11.32 8.32
C ALA A 117 -7.07 10.97 8.74
N ASN A 118 -6.17 11.95 8.69
CA ASN A 118 -4.77 11.80 9.06
C ASN A 118 -4.60 11.68 10.57
N ASP A 119 -5.32 12.48 11.35
CA ASP A 119 -5.37 12.43 12.81
C ASP A 119 -5.80 11.04 13.33
N ALA A 120 -6.84 10.45 12.73
CA ALA A 120 -7.27 9.11 13.05
C ALA A 120 -6.23 8.05 12.67
N SER A 121 -5.51 8.24 11.55
CA SER A 121 -4.43 7.33 11.13
C SER A 121 -3.29 7.32 12.13
N VAL A 122 -2.88 8.49 12.62
CA VAL A 122 -1.81 8.62 13.65
C VAL A 122 -2.29 8.05 14.99
N ALA A 123 -3.50 8.36 15.44
CA ALA A 123 -4.04 7.80 16.67
C ALA A 123 -4.06 6.26 16.66
N MET A 124 -4.46 5.66 15.55
CA MET A 124 -4.45 4.20 15.39
C MET A 124 -3.03 3.64 15.30
N ALA A 125 -2.11 4.34 14.63
CA ALA A 125 -0.71 3.95 14.55
C ALA A 125 -0.07 3.92 15.95
N GLU A 126 -0.29 4.94 16.76
CA GLU A 126 0.19 5.00 18.15
C GLU A 126 -0.44 3.91 19.03
N LYS A 127 -1.74 3.62 18.84
CA LYS A 127 -2.44 2.55 19.57
C LYS A 127 -1.85 1.17 19.32
N ILE A 128 -1.51 0.86 18.07
CA ILE A 128 -1.03 -0.47 17.66
C ILE A 128 0.48 -0.59 17.83
N GLY A 129 1.22 0.43 17.40
CA GLY A 129 2.68 0.44 17.41
C GLY A 129 3.30 0.93 18.71
N GLY A 130 2.52 1.58 19.58
CA GLY A 130 3.03 2.32 20.74
C GLY A 130 3.61 3.69 20.34
N THR A 131 4.22 3.78 19.16
CA THR A 131 4.68 5.03 18.52
C THR A 131 4.37 4.98 17.03
N GLU A 132 4.25 6.15 16.40
CA GLU A 132 4.09 6.26 14.95
C GLU A 132 5.28 5.62 14.20
N GLU A 133 6.52 5.87 14.66
CA GLU A 133 7.72 5.28 14.08
C GLU A 133 7.68 3.75 14.08
N ASN A 134 7.32 3.15 15.21
CA ASN A 134 7.24 1.69 15.30
C ASN A 134 6.14 1.13 14.39
N PHE A 135 5.01 1.83 14.28
CA PHE A 135 3.95 1.44 13.34
C PHE A 135 4.42 1.51 11.88
N VAL A 136 5.18 2.55 11.50
CA VAL A 136 5.80 2.65 10.16
C VAL A 136 6.78 1.49 9.91
N ASN A 137 7.53 1.08 10.91
CA ASN A 137 8.37 -0.12 10.80
C ASN A 137 7.53 -1.38 10.57
N MET A 138 6.37 -1.51 11.23
CA MET A 138 5.42 -2.61 10.99
C MET A 138 4.85 -2.56 9.55
N MET A 139 4.47 -1.37 9.05
CA MET A 139 4.01 -1.18 7.67
C MET A 139 5.04 -1.67 6.65
N ASN A 140 6.29 -1.26 6.81
CA ASN A 140 7.39 -1.65 5.92
C ASN A 140 7.73 -3.14 6.00
N LYS A 141 7.67 -3.72 7.19
CA LYS A 141 7.83 -5.15 7.37
C LYS A 141 6.73 -5.93 6.66
N ARG A 142 5.46 -5.52 6.86
CA ARG A 142 4.32 -6.19 6.26
C ARG A 142 4.30 -6.06 4.74
N ALA A 143 4.69 -4.91 4.19
CA ALA A 143 4.85 -4.72 2.75
C ALA A 143 5.80 -5.75 2.15
N LYS A 144 6.96 -5.97 2.77
CA LYS A 144 7.93 -6.97 2.32
C LYS A 144 7.39 -8.40 2.42
N GLU A 145 6.69 -8.74 3.50
CA GLU A 145 6.06 -10.06 3.69
C GLU A 145 5.02 -10.36 2.60
N LEU A 146 4.32 -9.34 2.11
CA LEU A 146 3.36 -9.45 1.02
C LEU A 146 3.99 -9.48 -0.38
N GLY A 147 5.31 -9.22 -0.48
CA GLY A 147 6.00 -9.10 -1.78
C GLY A 147 5.87 -7.73 -2.45
N ALA A 148 5.43 -6.70 -1.70
CA ALA A 148 5.39 -5.30 -2.16
C ALA A 148 6.79 -4.67 -2.02
N GLU A 149 7.73 -5.12 -2.85
CA GLU A 149 9.16 -4.86 -2.70
C GLU A 149 9.60 -3.44 -3.08
N ASN A 150 8.78 -2.74 -3.87
CA ASN A 150 9.05 -1.36 -4.33
C ASN A 150 8.34 -0.32 -3.45
N THR A 151 7.93 -0.70 -2.24
CA THR A 151 7.21 0.15 -1.32
C THR A 151 8.06 0.52 -0.11
N THR A 152 8.06 1.80 0.23
CA THR A 152 8.62 2.34 1.46
C THR A 152 7.65 3.36 2.05
N PHE A 153 7.12 3.04 3.21
CA PHE A 153 6.29 3.96 3.99
C PHE A 153 7.16 4.78 4.95
N LYS A 154 6.83 6.06 5.12
CA LYS A 154 7.45 6.98 6.07
C LYS A 154 6.49 7.44 7.15
N ASN A 155 5.18 7.38 6.88
CA ASN A 155 4.13 7.77 7.80
C ASN A 155 2.85 6.95 7.52
N PRO A 156 1.87 6.93 8.45
CA PRO A 156 0.65 6.11 8.30
C PRO A 156 -0.47 6.79 7.51
N HIS A 157 -0.30 8.01 7.05
CA HIS A 157 -1.38 8.85 6.50
C HIS A 157 -1.17 9.28 5.03
N GLY A 158 0.08 9.33 4.55
CA GLY A 158 0.41 9.64 3.16
C GLY A 158 0.64 11.12 2.86
N LEU A 159 0.93 11.95 3.86
CA LEU A 159 1.51 13.28 3.59
C LEU A 159 2.90 13.10 2.99
N ASP A 160 3.27 14.04 2.13
CA ASP A 160 4.52 13.98 1.40
C ASP A 160 5.74 13.94 2.32
N GLU A 161 6.60 12.97 2.08
CA GLU A 161 7.86 12.79 2.78
C GLU A 161 8.86 12.14 1.83
N ASP A 162 10.11 12.56 1.92
CA ASP A 162 11.15 12.08 1.02
C ASP A 162 11.35 10.56 1.15
N GLY A 163 11.27 9.86 0.03
CA GLY A 163 11.33 8.41 -0.01
C GLY A 163 10.04 7.68 0.40
N HIS A 164 8.89 8.38 0.60
CA HIS A 164 7.58 7.77 0.77
C HIS A 164 7.02 7.36 -0.60
N LEU A 165 7.34 6.14 -1.05
CA LEU A 165 7.09 5.67 -2.40
C LEU A 165 6.43 4.29 -2.40
N THR A 166 5.64 4.04 -3.44
CA THR A 166 5.05 2.73 -3.76
C THR A 166 4.83 2.61 -5.25
N THR A 167 4.30 1.47 -5.70
CA THR A 167 3.89 1.24 -7.09
C THR A 167 2.41 0.86 -7.15
N ALA A 168 1.80 0.97 -8.33
CA ALA A 168 0.41 0.55 -8.52
C ALA A 168 0.25 -0.97 -8.22
N ARG A 169 1.25 -1.78 -8.61
CA ARG A 169 1.26 -3.22 -8.31
C ARG A 169 1.32 -3.49 -6.82
N ASP A 170 2.24 -2.88 -6.11
CA ASP A 170 2.40 -3.09 -4.67
C ASP A 170 1.15 -2.69 -3.90
N LEU A 171 0.54 -1.55 -4.26
CA LEU A 171 -0.74 -1.14 -3.67
C LEU A 171 -1.88 -2.12 -3.95
N ALA A 172 -1.94 -2.71 -5.16
CA ALA A 172 -2.95 -3.71 -5.47
C ALA A 172 -2.76 -4.99 -4.64
N ILE A 173 -1.50 -5.41 -4.41
CA ILE A 173 -1.17 -6.55 -3.54
C ILE A 173 -1.64 -6.28 -2.10
N ILE A 174 -1.31 -5.10 -1.55
CA ILE A 174 -1.69 -4.71 -0.19
C ILE A 174 -3.22 -4.56 -0.08
N ALA A 175 -3.87 -3.94 -1.08
CA ALA A 175 -5.32 -3.78 -1.09
C ALA A 175 -6.04 -5.14 -1.18
N ARG A 176 -5.52 -6.07 -1.96
CA ARG A 176 -6.06 -7.42 -2.06
C ARG A 176 -6.02 -8.13 -0.70
N GLU A 177 -4.92 -8.07 0.02
CA GLU A 177 -4.80 -8.65 1.37
C GLU A 177 -5.83 -8.06 2.34
N LEU A 178 -6.08 -6.75 2.26
CA LEU A 178 -7.07 -6.08 3.12
C LEU A 178 -8.51 -6.56 2.89
N ILE A 179 -8.86 -7.00 1.66
CA ILE A 179 -10.25 -7.31 1.29
C ILE A 179 -10.54 -8.80 1.12
N THR A 180 -9.55 -9.68 1.28
CA THR A 180 -9.72 -11.15 1.18
C THR A 180 -9.52 -11.83 2.51
#